data_8112970099bf7f6664dd372570711ab1
#
_entry.id   8112970099bf7f6664dd372570711ab1
#
_cell.length_a   1.000
_cell.length_b   1.000
_cell.length_c   1.000
_cell.angle_alpha   90.00
_cell.angle_beta   90.00
_cell.angle_gamma   90.00
#
_symmetry.space_group_name_H-M   'P 1'
#
loop_
_entity.id
_entity.type
_entity.pdbx_description
1 polymer ?
#
loop_
_entity_poly.entity_id
_entity_poly.type
_entity_poly.pdbx_seq_one_letter_code
_entity_poly.pdbx_strand_id
1 'polypeptide(L)'
;MKKIVMIGTHFSTMGGISSVVNVYRAAKLFERYPIRYIATHRDGGPLTKLRVAIVALLTFLGLLLTGQVALVHLHVSSRASFWRKLPFFALSNTLGIPTIVHLHSGEFHLFYGKQSARRQRLIRYVFDNASRVIVLSEKWKEWLQTISSNQHIHAIYNPVLVPDWSRDAAAAPAKRLLVLGRLGKLKGSYDLMAALAQLGDPAVRLSMGGDGELDQVRQRAVELGVGAQLNLLGWVVGADKERALREADVYLLPSYNEGLPMSVLEAMAYGLPVITTPVGGIPEAVTDGVEGFLIQPGDVAALSARIATLLADPELARRMGQAARQKIVSTFSTQAVLPRIERLYAELGMPGNAAVAGASV
;
A
#
# COMPACT_ATOMS: atom_id res chain seq x y z
N MET A 1 -13.41 -29.48 -1.16
CA MET A 1 -12.17 -29.01 -1.82
C MET A 1 -11.36 -28.20 -0.82
N LYS A 2 -10.06 -28.48 -0.70
CA LYS A 2 -9.17 -27.70 0.17
C LYS A 2 -8.98 -26.27 -0.39
N LYS A 3 -8.84 -25.29 0.48
CA LYS A 3 -8.86 -23.86 0.15
C LYS A 3 -7.57 -23.17 0.61
N ILE A 4 -7.21 -22.08 -0.07
CA ILE A 4 -6.31 -21.06 0.45
C ILE A 4 -7.14 -20.16 1.37
N VAL A 5 -6.81 -20.14 2.66
CA VAL A 5 -7.46 -19.21 3.61
C VAL A 5 -6.64 -17.94 3.67
N MET A 6 -7.13 -16.89 3.03
CA MET A 6 -6.49 -15.57 3.04
C MET A 6 -7.07 -14.74 4.19
N ILE A 7 -6.19 -14.22 5.07
CA ILE A 7 -6.58 -13.54 6.30
C ILE A 7 -6.07 -12.09 6.29
N GLY A 8 -6.99 -11.12 6.34
CA GLY A 8 -6.64 -9.71 6.26
C GLY A 8 -7.57 -8.79 7.04
N THR A 9 -7.70 -7.55 6.58
CA THR A 9 -8.72 -6.59 7.02
C THR A 9 -9.93 -6.68 6.09
N HIS A 10 -11.10 -6.23 6.54
CA HIS A 10 -12.30 -6.23 5.70
C HIS A 10 -12.08 -5.38 4.44
N PHE A 11 -12.67 -5.75 3.32
CA PHE A 11 -12.50 -5.08 2.03
C PHE A 11 -12.86 -3.58 2.05
N SER A 12 -13.80 -3.18 2.91
CA SER A 12 -14.21 -1.78 3.08
C SER A 12 -13.38 -1.01 4.12
N THR A 13 -12.42 -1.65 4.79
CA THR A 13 -11.55 -0.98 5.77
C THR A 13 -10.63 0.00 5.05
N MET A 14 -10.51 1.21 5.57
CA MET A 14 -9.58 2.20 5.07
C MET A 14 -8.13 1.78 5.37
N GLY A 15 -7.31 1.55 4.33
CA GLY A 15 -5.90 1.20 4.53
C GLY A 15 -5.26 0.34 3.44
N GLY A 16 -3.93 0.21 3.50
CA GLY A 16 -3.12 -0.43 2.46
C GLY A 16 -3.43 -1.91 2.24
N ILE A 17 -3.67 -2.71 3.30
CA ILE A 17 -3.98 -4.15 3.17
C ILE A 17 -5.28 -4.35 2.37
N SER A 18 -6.34 -3.62 2.70
CA SER A 18 -7.61 -3.70 1.98
C SER A 18 -7.46 -3.25 0.52
N SER A 19 -6.68 -2.22 0.26
CA SER A 19 -6.38 -1.78 -1.12
C SER A 19 -5.72 -2.89 -1.93
N VAL A 20 -4.67 -3.53 -1.40
CA VAL A 20 -3.99 -4.65 -2.07
C VAL A 20 -4.93 -5.83 -2.32
N VAL A 21 -5.72 -6.24 -1.32
CA VAL A 21 -6.64 -7.37 -1.48
C VAL A 21 -7.77 -7.05 -2.45
N ASN A 22 -8.23 -5.80 -2.51
CA ASN A 22 -9.19 -5.34 -3.52
C ASN A 22 -8.59 -5.41 -4.94
N VAL A 23 -7.31 -5.08 -5.11
CA VAL A 23 -6.59 -5.28 -6.39
C VAL A 23 -6.55 -6.76 -6.76
N TYR A 24 -6.25 -7.67 -5.82
CA TYR A 24 -6.29 -9.13 -6.08
C TYR A 24 -7.66 -9.59 -6.56
N ARG A 25 -8.75 -9.08 -5.98
CA ARG A 25 -10.13 -9.39 -6.42
C ARG A 25 -10.41 -8.85 -7.81
N ALA A 26 -10.10 -7.59 -8.06
CA ALA A 26 -10.31 -6.96 -9.36
C ALA A 26 -9.49 -7.65 -10.47
N ALA A 27 -8.30 -8.15 -10.15
CA ALA A 27 -7.46 -8.95 -11.04
C ALA A 27 -7.86 -10.44 -11.10
N LYS A 28 -9.04 -10.81 -10.58
CA LYS A 28 -9.62 -12.16 -10.64
C LYS A 28 -8.78 -13.27 -9.97
N LEU A 29 -7.88 -12.95 -9.02
CA LEU A 29 -7.11 -13.96 -8.29
C LEU A 29 -8.02 -14.92 -7.52
N PHE A 30 -9.15 -14.43 -7.00
CA PHE A 30 -10.14 -15.21 -6.26
C PHE A 30 -10.98 -16.15 -7.16
N GLU A 31 -10.97 -15.94 -8.48
CA GLU A 31 -11.59 -16.83 -9.46
C GLU A 31 -10.61 -17.92 -9.91
N ARG A 32 -9.31 -17.57 -9.99
CA ARG A 32 -8.25 -18.51 -10.38
C ARG A 32 -7.86 -19.49 -9.28
N TYR A 33 -8.12 -19.16 -8.02
CA TYR A 33 -7.80 -19.99 -6.86
C TYR A 33 -8.99 -20.13 -5.91
N PRO A 34 -9.14 -21.27 -5.23
CA PRO A 34 -10.19 -21.48 -4.23
C PRO A 34 -9.89 -20.69 -2.94
N ILE A 35 -9.90 -19.37 -3.01
CA ILE A 35 -9.59 -18.50 -1.88
C ILE A 35 -10.83 -18.29 -1.00
N ARG A 36 -10.69 -18.61 0.30
CA ARG A 36 -11.62 -18.21 1.35
C ARG A 36 -11.03 -17.03 2.11
N TYR A 37 -11.61 -15.85 1.97
CA TYR A 37 -11.17 -14.67 2.69
C TYR A 37 -11.81 -14.59 4.08
N ILE A 38 -10.98 -14.31 5.11
CA ILE A 38 -11.40 -14.09 6.49
C ILE A 38 -10.93 -12.70 6.93
N ALA A 39 -11.88 -11.81 7.20
CA ALA A 39 -11.59 -10.48 7.74
C ALA A 39 -11.46 -10.55 9.27
N THR A 40 -10.30 -10.14 9.80
CA THR A 40 -10.04 -10.06 11.25
C THR A 40 -10.27 -8.68 11.84
N HIS A 41 -10.57 -7.69 10.99
CA HIS A 41 -10.78 -6.30 11.39
C HIS A 41 -11.72 -5.60 10.40
N ARG A 42 -12.58 -4.75 10.95
CA ARG A 42 -13.41 -3.79 10.25
C ARG A 42 -13.43 -2.48 11.04
N ASP A 43 -13.54 -1.35 10.36
CA ASP A 43 -13.72 -0.06 11.01
C ASP A 43 -15.02 -0.02 11.80
N GLY A 44 -14.99 0.67 12.93
CA GLY A 44 -16.10 0.74 13.88
C GLY A 44 -15.64 0.80 15.33
N GLY A 45 -16.58 0.74 16.27
CA GLY A 45 -16.30 0.76 17.70
C GLY A 45 -15.59 -0.48 18.23
N PRO A 46 -15.14 -0.48 19.51
CA PRO A 46 -14.42 -1.62 20.10
C PRO A 46 -15.18 -2.94 20.05
N LEU A 47 -16.48 -2.93 20.29
CA LEU A 47 -17.34 -4.13 20.25
C LEU A 47 -17.42 -4.73 18.83
N THR A 48 -17.53 -3.88 17.80
CA THR A 48 -17.52 -4.34 16.40
C THR A 48 -16.18 -5.00 16.07
N LYS A 49 -15.06 -4.39 16.48
CA LYS A 49 -13.73 -4.95 16.25
C LYS A 49 -13.53 -6.29 16.96
N LEU A 50 -13.98 -6.41 18.19
CA LEU A 50 -13.92 -7.66 18.97
C LEU A 50 -14.79 -8.74 18.33
N ARG A 51 -16.04 -8.44 17.99
CA ARG A 51 -16.97 -9.39 17.32
C ARG A 51 -16.37 -9.91 16.02
N VAL A 52 -15.83 -9.03 15.18
CA VAL A 52 -15.21 -9.43 13.91
C VAL A 52 -14.03 -10.36 14.13
N ALA A 53 -13.18 -10.09 15.14
CA ALA A 53 -12.05 -10.94 15.46
C ALA A 53 -12.47 -12.32 15.98
N ILE A 54 -13.50 -12.40 16.84
CA ILE A 54 -14.04 -13.67 17.35
C ILE A 54 -14.65 -14.48 16.21
N VAL A 55 -15.53 -13.88 15.40
CA VAL A 55 -16.16 -14.56 14.26
C VAL A 55 -15.10 -15.07 13.27
N ALA A 56 -14.04 -14.29 13.03
CA ALA A 56 -12.93 -14.71 12.18
C ALA A 56 -12.25 -15.98 12.73
N LEU A 57 -11.95 -16.01 14.02
CA LEU A 57 -11.32 -17.16 14.67
C LEU A 57 -12.22 -18.41 14.65
N LEU A 58 -13.49 -18.26 14.99
CA LEU A 58 -14.45 -19.38 14.95
C LEU A 58 -14.64 -19.93 13.53
N THR A 59 -14.71 -19.04 12.53
CA THR A 59 -14.76 -19.43 11.11
C THR A 59 -13.52 -20.23 10.72
N PHE A 60 -12.34 -19.76 11.14
CA PHE A 60 -11.10 -20.46 10.85
C PHE A 60 -11.02 -21.83 11.52
N LEU A 61 -11.40 -21.93 12.80
CA LEU A 61 -11.47 -23.20 13.52
C LEU A 61 -12.44 -24.20 12.84
N GLY A 62 -13.60 -23.74 12.39
CA GLY A 62 -14.53 -24.57 11.62
C GLY A 62 -13.92 -25.12 10.33
N LEU A 63 -13.14 -24.29 9.60
CA LEU A 63 -12.43 -24.74 8.40
C LEU A 63 -11.31 -25.75 8.72
N LEU A 64 -10.59 -25.57 9.84
CA LEU A 64 -9.58 -26.52 10.30
C LEU A 64 -10.22 -27.87 10.68
N LEU A 65 -11.28 -27.86 11.49
CA LEU A 65 -11.98 -29.08 11.92
C LEU A 65 -12.57 -29.88 10.76
N THR A 66 -12.98 -29.20 9.69
CA THR A 66 -13.51 -29.84 8.47
C THR A 66 -12.43 -30.19 7.45
N GLY A 67 -11.13 -30.01 7.75
CA GLY A 67 -10.02 -30.33 6.88
C GLY A 67 -9.97 -29.51 5.58
N GLN A 68 -10.65 -28.34 5.54
CA GLN A 68 -10.78 -27.53 4.32
C GLN A 68 -9.61 -26.56 4.08
N VAL A 69 -8.64 -26.48 4.98
CA VAL A 69 -7.48 -25.56 4.85
C VAL A 69 -6.30 -26.28 4.23
N ALA A 70 -5.82 -25.80 3.08
CA ALA A 70 -4.61 -26.29 2.45
C ALA A 70 -3.41 -25.38 2.67
N LEU A 71 -3.67 -24.04 2.69
CA LEU A 71 -2.66 -23.00 2.81
C LEU A 71 -3.28 -21.81 3.53
N VAL A 72 -2.51 -21.14 4.37
CA VAL A 72 -2.94 -19.89 5.03
C VAL A 72 -2.07 -18.73 4.58
N HIS A 73 -2.68 -17.69 3.98
CA HIS A 73 -2.01 -16.47 3.55
C HIS A 73 -2.41 -15.31 4.48
N LEU A 74 -1.49 -14.88 5.34
CA LEU A 74 -1.71 -13.89 6.40
C LEU A 74 -1.18 -12.52 5.96
N HIS A 75 -2.07 -11.57 5.73
CA HIS A 75 -1.70 -10.16 5.53
C HIS A 75 -1.52 -9.48 6.88
N VAL A 76 -0.29 -9.19 7.27
CA VAL A 76 0.06 -8.62 8.57
C VAL A 76 0.60 -7.21 8.45
N SER A 77 0.39 -6.41 9.50
CA SER A 77 1.01 -5.11 9.69
C SER A 77 1.50 -5.05 11.14
N SER A 78 2.05 -3.92 11.57
CA SER A 78 2.53 -3.70 12.93
C SER A 78 1.40 -3.67 13.99
N ARG A 79 1.78 -3.66 15.28
CA ARG A 79 0.90 -3.44 16.44
C ARG A 79 -0.25 -4.47 16.53
N ALA A 80 -1.47 -4.01 16.74
CA ALA A 80 -2.65 -4.86 16.90
C ALA A 80 -2.92 -5.78 15.68
N SER A 81 -2.50 -5.41 14.49
CA SER A 81 -2.66 -6.23 13.28
C SER A 81 -1.84 -7.53 13.38
N PHE A 82 -0.60 -7.44 13.85
CA PHE A 82 0.27 -8.61 14.05
C PHE A 82 -0.32 -9.55 15.11
N TRP A 83 -0.62 -9.02 16.30
CA TRP A 83 -1.09 -9.83 17.43
C TRP A 83 -2.45 -10.51 17.17
N ARG A 84 -3.34 -9.84 16.45
CA ARG A 84 -4.63 -10.45 16.05
C ARG A 84 -4.48 -11.67 15.13
N LYS A 85 -3.40 -11.73 14.35
CA LYS A 85 -3.18 -12.81 13.39
C LYS A 85 -2.31 -13.94 13.93
N LEU A 86 -1.67 -13.71 15.08
CA LEU A 86 -0.83 -14.70 15.72
C LEU A 86 -1.57 -16.03 16.03
N PRO A 87 -2.81 -16.05 16.54
CA PRO A 87 -3.52 -17.32 16.76
C PRO A 87 -3.73 -18.13 15.48
N PHE A 88 -4.02 -17.48 14.36
CA PHE A 88 -4.20 -18.15 13.06
C PHE A 88 -2.87 -18.77 12.59
N PHE A 89 -1.77 -18.05 12.74
CA PHE A 89 -0.44 -18.58 12.45
C PHE A 89 -0.11 -19.77 13.35
N ALA A 90 -0.26 -19.62 14.66
CA ALA A 90 0.07 -20.66 15.63
C ALA A 90 -0.70 -21.96 15.38
N LEU A 91 -2.02 -21.86 15.18
CA LEU A 91 -2.87 -23.03 14.86
C LEU A 91 -2.44 -23.69 13.54
N SER A 92 -2.16 -22.92 12.51
CA SER A 92 -1.68 -23.45 11.22
C SER A 92 -0.36 -24.18 11.39
N ASN A 93 0.60 -23.55 12.05
CA ASN A 93 1.93 -24.10 12.26
C ASN A 93 1.90 -25.40 13.10
N THR A 94 1.09 -25.43 14.17
CA THR A 94 0.92 -26.63 15.00
C THR A 94 0.30 -27.80 14.22
N LEU A 95 -0.56 -27.51 13.26
CA LEU A 95 -1.21 -28.52 12.41
C LEU A 95 -0.42 -28.85 11.13
N GLY A 96 0.80 -28.31 10.97
CA GLY A 96 1.63 -28.53 9.78
C GLY A 96 1.05 -27.95 8.49
N ILE A 97 0.12 -26.96 8.59
CA ILE A 97 -0.47 -26.31 7.42
C ILE A 97 0.49 -25.22 6.93
N PRO A 98 0.87 -25.23 5.65
CA PRO A 98 1.74 -24.20 5.08
C PRO A 98 1.21 -22.79 5.30
N THR A 99 2.10 -21.85 5.60
CA THR A 99 1.75 -20.45 5.86
C THR A 99 2.57 -19.51 5.00
N ILE A 100 1.91 -18.47 4.47
CA ILE A 100 2.55 -17.29 3.90
C ILE A 100 2.27 -16.11 4.84
N VAL A 101 3.32 -15.47 5.36
CA VAL A 101 3.23 -14.25 6.16
C VAL A 101 3.59 -13.06 5.26
N HIS A 102 2.61 -12.25 4.90
CA HIS A 102 2.76 -11.10 4.01
C HIS A 102 2.75 -9.81 4.82
N LEU A 103 3.92 -9.17 4.95
CA LEU A 103 4.13 -8.01 5.79
C LEU A 103 3.91 -6.69 5.02
N HIS A 104 2.91 -5.90 5.45
CA HIS A 104 2.51 -4.64 4.81
C HIS A 104 2.88 -3.36 5.58
N SER A 105 3.75 -3.45 6.58
CA SER A 105 4.04 -2.31 7.45
C SER A 105 5.35 -1.62 7.10
N GLY A 106 5.32 -0.30 6.92
CA GLY A 106 6.52 0.54 6.84
C GLY A 106 7.17 0.83 8.20
N GLU A 107 6.46 0.56 9.31
CA GLU A 107 6.93 0.83 10.68
C GLU A 107 7.29 -0.45 11.46
N PHE A 108 7.42 -1.60 10.78
CA PHE A 108 7.56 -2.86 11.51
C PHE A 108 8.86 -2.92 12.32
N HIS A 109 9.94 -2.35 11.83
CA HIS A 109 11.22 -2.25 12.54
C HIS A 109 11.11 -1.44 13.83
N LEU A 110 10.37 -0.31 13.80
CA LEU A 110 10.10 0.50 14.99
C LEU A 110 9.19 -0.24 15.98
N PHE A 111 8.17 -0.93 15.45
CA PHE A 111 7.30 -1.77 16.28
C PHE A 111 8.10 -2.89 16.94
N TYR A 112 8.94 -3.61 16.22
CA TYR A 112 9.79 -4.68 16.74
C TYR A 112 10.75 -4.18 17.82
N GLY A 113 11.47 -3.08 17.56
CA GLY A 113 12.44 -2.51 18.49
C GLY A 113 11.83 -2.05 19.83
N LYS A 114 10.53 -1.67 19.82
CA LYS A 114 9.79 -1.28 21.03
C LYS A 114 9.20 -2.47 21.82
N GLN A 115 9.35 -3.71 21.34
CA GLN A 115 8.82 -4.87 22.07
C GLN A 115 9.80 -5.39 23.13
N SER A 116 9.24 -5.99 24.20
CA SER A 116 10.05 -6.74 25.16
C SER A 116 10.73 -7.94 24.50
N ALA A 117 11.83 -8.43 25.09
CA ALA A 117 12.58 -9.58 24.58
C ALA A 117 11.70 -10.82 24.34
N ARG A 118 10.71 -11.08 25.22
CA ARG A 118 9.75 -12.18 25.05
C ARG A 118 8.88 -11.99 23.81
N ARG A 119 8.37 -10.77 23.57
CA ARG A 119 7.56 -10.44 22.37
C ARG A 119 8.39 -10.44 21.09
N GLN A 120 9.64 -9.96 21.14
CA GLN A 120 10.55 -10.05 20.00
C GLN A 120 10.83 -11.51 19.63
N ARG A 121 11.04 -12.39 20.62
CA ARG A 121 11.19 -13.84 20.38
C ARG A 121 9.97 -14.44 19.70
N LEU A 122 8.76 -14.04 20.11
CA LEU A 122 7.53 -14.50 19.50
C LEU A 122 7.35 -13.98 18.08
N ILE A 123 7.74 -12.72 17.80
CA ILE A 123 7.72 -12.17 16.45
C ILE A 123 8.71 -12.94 15.55
N ARG A 124 9.93 -13.19 16.02
CA ARG A 124 10.92 -14.00 15.27
C ARG A 124 10.40 -15.40 15.00
N TYR A 125 9.81 -16.06 16.00
CA TYR A 125 9.20 -17.38 15.84
C TYR A 125 8.20 -17.44 14.67
N VAL A 126 7.36 -16.41 14.51
CA VAL A 126 6.40 -16.33 13.38
C VAL A 126 7.14 -16.29 12.05
N PHE A 127 8.15 -15.46 11.90
CA PHE A 127 8.89 -15.35 10.64
C PHE A 127 9.78 -16.56 10.36
N ASP A 128 10.43 -17.11 11.40
CA ASP A 128 11.32 -18.27 11.26
C ASP A 128 10.57 -19.54 10.86
N ASN A 129 9.31 -19.70 11.29
CA ASN A 129 8.51 -20.89 11.03
C ASN A 129 7.47 -20.72 9.91
N ALA A 130 7.37 -19.56 9.29
CA ALA A 130 6.52 -19.37 8.12
C ALA A 130 7.09 -20.13 6.90
N SER A 131 6.25 -20.84 6.16
CA SER A 131 6.67 -21.55 4.94
C SER A 131 7.21 -20.59 3.88
N ARG A 132 6.62 -19.41 3.77
CA ARG A 132 7.10 -18.28 2.97
C ARG A 132 6.81 -16.97 3.68
N VAL A 133 7.70 -16.00 3.51
CA VAL A 133 7.47 -14.62 3.97
C VAL A 133 7.50 -13.70 2.76
N ILE A 134 6.52 -12.83 2.64
CA ILE A 134 6.47 -11.76 1.64
C ILE A 134 6.66 -10.43 2.33
N VAL A 135 7.56 -9.62 1.80
CA VAL A 135 7.79 -8.21 2.15
C VAL A 135 7.70 -7.34 0.91
N LEU A 136 7.51 -6.04 1.07
CA LEU A 136 7.13 -5.14 -0.01
C LEU A 136 8.30 -4.53 -0.78
N SER A 137 9.56 -4.85 -0.40
CA SER A 137 10.76 -4.31 -1.05
C SER A 137 11.99 -5.13 -0.69
N GLU A 138 13.08 -5.03 -1.46
CA GLU A 138 14.36 -5.67 -1.11
C GLU A 138 14.92 -5.10 0.19
N LYS A 139 14.80 -3.80 0.42
CA LYS A 139 15.18 -3.15 1.69
C LYS A 139 14.47 -3.77 2.90
N TRP A 140 13.19 -4.09 2.77
CA TRP A 140 12.43 -4.76 3.84
C TRP A 140 12.86 -6.22 4.02
N LYS A 141 13.26 -6.90 2.94
CA LYS A 141 13.81 -8.25 3.00
C LYS A 141 15.16 -8.25 3.74
N GLU A 142 16.08 -7.38 3.38
CA GLU A 142 17.37 -7.21 4.06
C GLU A 142 17.16 -6.97 5.56
N TRP A 143 16.28 -6.03 5.92
CA TRP A 143 15.98 -5.78 7.32
C TRP A 143 15.41 -7.02 8.03
N LEU A 144 14.47 -7.74 7.43
CA LEU A 144 13.87 -8.91 8.06
C LEU A 144 14.88 -10.05 8.26
N GLN A 145 15.84 -10.19 7.35
CA GLN A 145 16.94 -11.14 7.44
C GLN A 145 17.88 -10.85 8.64
N THR A 146 17.89 -9.63 9.17
CA THR A 146 18.65 -9.33 10.40
C THR A 146 18.02 -9.91 11.67
N ILE A 147 16.74 -10.27 11.63
CA ILE A 147 15.99 -10.75 12.81
C ILE A 147 15.38 -12.14 12.64
N SER A 148 15.41 -12.70 11.43
CA SER A 148 14.85 -14.03 11.10
C SER A 148 15.86 -14.87 10.35
N SER A 149 15.89 -16.17 10.68
CA SER A 149 16.71 -17.19 10.01
C SER A 149 16.04 -17.80 8.78
N ASN A 150 14.80 -17.42 8.46
CA ASN A 150 14.04 -17.96 7.34
C ASN A 150 14.71 -17.64 6.00
N GLN A 151 15.02 -18.68 5.22
CA GLN A 151 15.64 -18.54 3.89
C GLN A 151 14.62 -18.25 2.77
N HIS A 152 13.32 -18.34 3.07
CA HIS A 152 12.22 -18.15 2.11
C HIS A 152 11.53 -16.81 2.28
N ILE A 153 12.32 -15.73 2.38
CA ILE A 153 11.83 -14.34 2.41
C ILE A 153 11.89 -13.78 0.98
N HIS A 154 10.74 -13.35 0.47
CA HIS A 154 10.57 -12.86 -0.89
C HIS A 154 10.14 -11.39 -0.87
N ALA A 155 10.86 -10.54 -1.59
CA ALA A 155 10.40 -9.20 -1.89
C ALA A 155 9.41 -9.25 -3.05
N ILE A 156 8.12 -9.07 -2.77
CA ILE A 156 7.05 -9.01 -3.77
C ILE A 156 6.28 -7.72 -3.55
N TYR A 157 6.29 -6.86 -4.54
CA TYR A 157 5.68 -5.54 -4.47
C TYR A 157 4.15 -5.59 -4.36
N ASN A 158 3.56 -4.51 -3.87
CA ASN A 158 2.13 -4.31 -3.98
C ASN A 158 1.75 -4.17 -5.47
N PRO A 159 0.77 -4.94 -5.98
CA PRO A 159 0.29 -4.76 -7.34
C PRO A 159 -0.66 -3.58 -7.45
N VAL A 160 -0.69 -2.96 -8.62
CA VAL A 160 -1.67 -1.94 -8.97
C VAL A 160 -2.36 -2.26 -10.30
N LEU A 161 -3.62 -1.87 -10.41
CA LEU A 161 -4.34 -1.92 -11.69
C LEU A 161 -3.84 -0.79 -12.59
N VAL A 162 -3.49 -1.14 -13.82
CA VAL A 162 -3.17 -0.14 -14.83
C VAL A 162 -4.47 0.26 -15.51
N PRO A 163 -4.91 1.53 -15.43
CA PRO A 163 -6.14 1.95 -16.06
C PRO A 163 -6.01 1.93 -17.60
N ASP A 164 -7.09 1.56 -18.27
CA ASP A 164 -7.23 1.75 -19.72
C ASP A 164 -7.56 3.23 -20.01
N TRP A 165 -6.57 4.08 -19.75
CA TRP A 165 -6.66 5.53 -19.92
C TRP A 165 -5.25 6.10 -20.06
N SER A 166 -5.10 7.08 -20.91
CA SER A 166 -3.86 7.83 -21.08
C SER A 166 -4.13 9.32 -20.90
N ARG A 167 -3.16 10.03 -20.34
CA ARG A 167 -3.21 11.47 -20.20
C ARG A 167 -3.11 12.13 -21.59
N ASP A 168 -3.97 13.09 -21.85
CA ASP A 168 -3.88 13.90 -23.07
C ASP A 168 -2.60 14.74 -23.03
N ALA A 169 -1.77 14.57 -24.05
CA ALA A 169 -0.49 15.28 -24.17
C ALA A 169 -0.67 16.78 -24.49
N ALA A 170 -1.83 17.17 -25.02
CA ALA A 170 -2.10 18.55 -25.41
C ALA A 170 -2.77 19.37 -24.30
N ALA A 171 -3.22 18.76 -23.21
CA ALA A 171 -3.87 19.47 -22.12
C ALA A 171 -2.88 20.37 -21.37
N ALA A 172 -3.16 21.67 -21.34
CA ALA A 172 -2.40 22.60 -20.54
C ALA A 172 -2.55 22.27 -19.03
N PRO A 173 -1.47 22.28 -18.24
CA PRO A 173 -1.54 21.97 -16.81
C PRO A 173 -2.38 23.03 -16.09
N ALA A 174 -3.29 22.56 -15.27
CA ALA A 174 -4.18 23.41 -14.46
C ALA A 174 -3.63 23.69 -13.06
N LYS A 175 -2.35 23.36 -12.79
CA LYS A 175 -1.64 23.51 -11.51
C LYS A 175 -2.35 22.81 -10.36
N ARG A 176 -2.81 21.59 -10.60
CA ARG A 176 -3.54 20.74 -9.64
C ARG A 176 -2.61 19.71 -9.01
N LEU A 177 -2.40 19.84 -7.73
CA LEU A 177 -1.63 18.92 -6.90
C LEU A 177 -2.57 17.96 -6.20
N LEU A 178 -2.15 16.71 -6.04
CA LEU A 178 -2.94 15.67 -5.37
C LEU A 178 -2.11 14.93 -4.33
N VAL A 179 -2.70 14.69 -3.17
CA VAL A 179 -2.22 13.71 -2.19
C VAL A 179 -3.37 12.79 -1.77
N LEU A 180 -3.10 11.49 -1.63
CA LEU A 180 -4.06 10.49 -1.18
C LEU A 180 -3.47 9.67 -0.04
N GLY A 181 -4.21 9.57 1.08
CA GLY A 181 -3.81 8.77 2.24
C GLY A 181 -4.28 9.37 3.55
N ARG A 182 -3.86 8.76 4.67
CA ARG A 182 -4.22 9.27 5.99
C ARG A 182 -3.48 10.57 6.28
N LEU A 183 -4.19 11.68 6.30
CA LEU A 183 -3.62 13.01 6.48
C LEU A 183 -3.07 13.20 7.90
N GLY A 184 -1.94 13.89 8.02
CA GLY A 184 -1.27 14.18 9.27
C GLY A 184 0.25 14.22 9.15
N LYS A 185 0.93 14.34 10.29
CA LYS A 185 2.38 14.51 10.36
C LYS A 185 3.17 13.43 9.63
N LEU A 186 2.81 12.16 9.81
CA LEU A 186 3.56 11.04 9.21
C LEU A 186 3.49 11.01 7.67
N LYS A 187 2.50 11.63 7.06
CA LYS A 187 2.36 11.75 5.60
C LYS A 187 2.87 13.09 5.07
N GLY A 188 3.44 13.94 5.93
CA GLY A 188 3.97 15.23 5.54
C GLY A 188 2.88 16.25 5.17
N SER A 189 1.64 16.08 5.68
CA SER A 189 0.55 16.99 5.34
C SER A 189 0.82 18.44 5.75
N TYR A 190 1.52 18.65 6.85
CA TYR A 190 1.89 20.00 7.31
C TYR A 190 3.02 20.59 6.47
N ASP A 191 3.95 19.75 5.98
CA ASP A 191 5.03 20.17 5.09
C ASP A 191 4.46 20.62 3.73
N LEU A 192 3.40 19.95 3.24
CA LEU A 192 2.65 20.37 2.04
C LEU A 192 2.06 21.77 2.19
N MET A 193 1.45 22.08 3.35
CA MET A 193 0.90 23.42 3.59
C MET A 193 2.01 24.47 3.62
N ALA A 194 3.14 24.18 4.26
CA ALA A 194 4.30 25.08 4.31
C ALA A 194 4.94 25.27 2.93
N ALA A 195 5.08 24.19 2.13
CA ALA A 195 5.61 24.27 0.78
C ALA A 195 4.70 25.07 -0.17
N LEU A 196 3.38 24.93 -0.03
CA LEU A 196 2.40 25.70 -0.79
C LEU A 196 2.46 27.19 -0.47
N ALA A 197 2.60 27.54 0.82
CA ALA A 197 2.81 28.93 1.25
C ALA A 197 4.14 29.51 0.72
N GLN A 198 5.22 28.72 0.74
CA GLN A 198 6.52 29.13 0.21
C GLN A 198 6.50 29.29 -1.31
N LEU A 199 5.71 28.48 -2.02
CA LEU A 199 5.54 28.59 -3.47
C LEU A 199 4.96 29.93 -3.91
N GLY A 200 4.04 30.50 -3.10
CA GLY A 200 3.50 31.83 -3.31
C GLY A 200 2.64 32.02 -4.58
N ASP A 201 2.24 30.93 -5.25
CA ASP A 201 1.41 31.00 -6.46
C ASP A 201 -0.07 30.71 -6.11
N PRO A 202 -0.94 31.73 -6.08
CA PRO A 202 -2.34 31.58 -5.69
C PRO A 202 -3.18 30.78 -6.69
N ALA A 203 -2.65 30.50 -7.89
CA ALA A 203 -3.35 29.69 -8.89
C ALA A 203 -3.24 28.18 -8.63
N VAL A 204 -2.27 27.74 -7.80
CA VAL A 204 -2.08 26.33 -7.48
C VAL A 204 -3.22 25.84 -6.59
N ARG A 205 -3.73 24.65 -6.86
CA ARG A 205 -4.76 23.96 -6.08
C ARG A 205 -4.22 22.65 -5.55
N LEU A 206 -4.37 22.39 -4.25
CA LEU A 206 -3.99 21.15 -3.60
C LEU A 206 -5.23 20.40 -3.14
N SER A 207 -5.50 19.27 -3.78
CA SER A 207 -6.54 18.32 -3.36
C SER A 207 -5.93 17.26 -2.44
N MET A 208 -6.53 17.06 -1.27
CA MET A 208 -6.10 16.08 -0.27
C MET A 208 -7.23 15.11 0.01
N GLY A 209 -7.08 13.86 -0.43
CA GLY A 209 -8.05 12.78 -0.19
C GLY A 209 -7.58 11.84 0.89
N GLY A 210 -8.40 11.68 1.94
CA GLY A 210 -8.09 10.78 3.06
C GLY A 210 -8.85 11.08 4.33
N ASP A 211 -8.54 10.30 5.35
CA ASP A 211 -8.94 10.51 6.75
C ASP A 211 -7.79 11.10 7.57
N GLY A 212 -7.94 11.20 8.89
CA GLY A 212 -6.88 11.61 9.81
C GLY A 212 -7.09 12.99 10.39
N GLU A 213 -6.06 13.83 10.38
CA GLU A 213 -5.99 15.11 11.05
C GLU A 213 -6.59 16.26 10.20
N LEU A 214 -7.82 16.08 9.69
CA LEU A 214 -8.45 16.99 8.71
C LEU A 214 -8.61 18.43 9.24
N ASP A 215 -9.06 18.56 10.48
CA ASP A 215 -9.30 19.89 11.08
C ASP A 215 -7.98 20.62 11.34
N GLN A 216 -6.97 19.89 11.81
CA GLN A 216 -5.63 20.45 12.03
C GLN A 216 -4.97 20.88 10.72
N VAL A 217 -5.14 20.08 9.64
CA VAL A 217 -4.65 20.43 8.30
C VAL A 217 -5.35 21.69 7.78
N ARG A 218 -6.68 21.79 7.95
CA ARG A 218 -7.46 22.98 7.58
C ARG A 218 -7.00 24.22 8.37
N GLN A 219 -6.87 24.07 9.69
CA GLN A 219 -6.39 25.16 10.54
C GLN A 219 -4.99 25.63 10.10
N ARG A 220 -4.07 24.70 9.86
CA ARG A 220 -2.71 25.03 9.41
C ARG A 220 -2.68 25.73 8.07
N ALA A 221 -3.55 25.35 7.13
CA ALA A 221 -3.69 26.04 5.85
C ALA A 221 -4.16 27.49 6.00
N VAL A 222 -5.09 27.75 6.93
CA VAL A 222 -5.55 29.11 7.24
C VAL A 222 -4.44 29.94 7.88
N GLU A 223 -3.72 29.38 8.86
CA GLU A 223 -2.60 30.05 9.53
C GLU A 223 -1.50 30.48 8.54
N LEU A 224 -1.26 29.67 7.51
CA LEU A 224 -0.26 29.92 6.47
C LEU A 224 -0.81 30.73 5.27
N GLY A 225 -2.08 31.16 5.29
CA GLY A 225 -2.69 31.94 4.22
C GLY A 225 -2.99 31.16 2.93
N VAL A 226 -2.93 29.81 2.95
CA VAL A 226 -3.17 28.95 1.79
C VAL A 226 -4.52 28.22 1.82
N GLY A 227 -5.41 28.62 2.74
CA GLY A 227 -6.72 27.97 2.92
C GLY A 227 -7.58 27.94 1.65
N ALA A 228 -7.53 28.99 0.83
CA ALA A 228 -8.27 29.08 -0.44
C ALA A 228 -7.74 28.12 -1.55
N GLN A 229 -6.52 27.63 -1.41
CA GLN A 229 -5.87 26.70 -2.34
C GLN A 229 -6.13 25.23 -1.97
N LEU A 230 -6.59 24.97 -0.72
CA LEU A 230 -6.79 23.64 -0.18
C LEU A 230 -8.20 23.11 -0.48
N ASN A 231 -8.27 21.90 -1.04
CA ASN A 231 -9.50 21.14 -1.24
C ASN A 231 -9.42 19.80 -0.50
N LEU A 232 -10.17 19.64 0.60
CA LEU A 232 -10.24 18.40 1.37
C LEU A 232 -11.36 17.52 0.82
N LEU A 233 -11.00 16.41 0.20
CA LEU A 233 -11.92 15.49 -0.49
C LEU A 233 -12.57 14.46 0.46
N GLY A 234 -12.07 14.33 1.71
CA GLY A 234 -12.41 13.19 2.56
C GLY A 234 -11.85 11.86 1.99
N TRP A 235 -12.38 10.73 2.45
CA TRP A 235 -11.93 9.43 1.96
C TRP A 235 -12.51 9.11 0.59
N VAL A 236 -11.68 9.14 -0.45
CA VAL A 236 -12.09 8.90 -1.85
C VAL A 236 -11.80 7.47 -2.30
N VAL A 237 -12.75 6.86 -3.00
CA VAL A 237 -12.68 5.51 -3.58
C VAL A 237 -13.39 5.45 -4.94
N GLY A 238 -13.15 4.40 -5.71
CA GLY A 238 -13.83 4.19 -7.00
C GLY A 238 -13.72 5.38 -7.93
N ALA A 239 -14.84 5.81 -8.53
CA ALA A 239 -14.88 6.86 -9.52
C ALA A 239 -14.35 8.22 -9.01
N ASP A 240 -14.56 8.56 -7.74
CA ASP A 240 -14.06 9.83 -7.19
C ASP A 240 -12.53 9.83 -7.07
N LYS A 241 -11.93 8.69 -6.68
CA LYS A 241 -10.47 8.54 -6.67
C LYS A 241 -9.91 8.60 -8.09
N GLU A 242 -10.54 7.91 -9.03
CA GLU A 242 -10.14 7.95 -10.44
C GLU A 242 -10.19 9.37 -11.00
N ARG A 243 -11.27 10.09 -10.75
CA ARG A 243 -11.42 11.49 -11.16
C ARG A 243 -10.29 12.35 -10.60
N ALA A 244 -10.00 12.24 -9.29
CA ALA A 244 -8.93 13.01 -8.67
C ALA A 244 -7.55 12.70 -9.30
N LEU A 245 -7.27 11.42 -9.63
CA LEU A 245 -6.02 11.01 -10.28
C LEU A 245 -5.93 11.49 -11.74
N ARG A 246 -7.06 11.51 -12.48
CA ARG A 246 -7.09 11.99 -13.86
C ARG A 246 -6.94 13.51 -13.95
N GLU A 247 -7.50 14.24 -13.00
CA GLU A 247 -7.50 15.69 -12.98
C GLU A 247 -6.21 16.30 -12.44
N ALA A 248 -5.43 15.58 -11.62
CA ALA A 248 -4.19 16.08 -11.04
C ALA A 248 -3.08 16.23 -12.10
N ASP A 249 -2.16 17.17 -11.89
CA ASP A 249 -0.95 17.37 -12.72
C ASP A 249 0.29 16.77 -12.06
N VAL A 250 0.36 16.79 -10.72
CA VAL A 250 1.46 16.25 -9.91
C VAL A 250 0.89 15.53 -8.70
N TYR A 251 1.44 14.36 -8.39
CA TYR A 251 1.13 13.63 -7.16
C TYR A 251 2.20 13.87 -6.10
N LEU A 252 1.78 14.12 -4.86
CA LEU A 252 2.67 14.44 -3.74
C LEU A 252 2.49 13.44 -2.61
N LEU A 253 3.60 12.94 -2.04
CA LEU A 253 3.59 12.16 -0.82
C LEU A 253 4.91 12.33 -0.05
N PRO A 254 5.14 13.47 0.66
CA PRO A 254 6.36 13.73 1.41
C PRO A 254 6.36 13.01 2.78
N SER A 255 6.13 11.70 2.75
CA SER A 255 5.97 10.87 3.95
C SER A 255 7.27 10.68 4.72
N TYR A 256 7.15 10.56 6.05
CA TYR A 256 8.24 10.20 6.95
C TYR A 256 8.44 8.69 7.08
N ASN A 257 7.43 7.91 6.70
CA ASN A 257 7.49 6.46 6.82
C ASN A 257 6.47 5.77 5.91
N GLU A 258 6.96 4.77 5.13
CA GLU A 258 6.13 3.96 4.22
C GLU A 258 6.63 2.50 4.16
N GLY A 259 5.73 1.60 3.77
CA GLY A 259 6.12 0.29 3.26
C GLY A 259 6.45 0.37 1.77
N LEU A 260 5.41 0.23 0.96
CA LEU A 260 5.33 0.59 -0.46
C LEU A 260 3.93 1.16 -0.68
N PRO A 261 3.76 2.49 -0.77
CA PRO A 261 2.46 3.13 -0.72
C PRO A 261 1.66 2.89 -2.00
N MET A 262 0.47 2.31 -1.86
CA MET A 262 -0.45 2.06 -2.97
C MET A 262 -0.78 3.35 -3.73
N SER A 263 -0.95 4.47 -3.02
CA SER A 263 -1.33 5.75 -3.62
C SER A 263 -0.27 6.33 -4.55
N VAL A 264 1.02 6.12 -4.29
CA VAL A 264 2.11 6.47 -5.22
C VAL A 264 2.04 5.59 -6.46
N LEU A 265 1.91 4.26 -6.30
CA LEU A 265 1.80 3.34 -7.42
C LEU A 265 0.56 3.62 -8.27
N GLU A 266 -0.58 3.93 -7.64
CA GLU A 266 -1.81 4.32 -8.32
C GLU A 266 -1.63 5.63 -9.11
N ALA A 267 -1.00 6.64 -8.53
CA ALA A 267 -0.72 7.91 -9.22
C ALA A 267 0.22 7.70 -10.43
N MET A 268 1.27 6.92 -10.27
CA MET A 268 2.18 6.53 -11.35
C MET A 268 1.46 5.76 -12.45
N ALA A 269 0.49 4.88 -12.11
CA ALA A 269 -0.32 4.15 -13.07
C ALA A 269 -1.18 5.09 -13.95
N TYR A 270 -1.59 6.23 -13.41
CA TYR A 270 -2.27 7.30 -14.15
C TYR A 270 -1.31 8.25 -14.87
N GLY A 271 -0.01 7.95 -14.89
CA GLY A 271 0.98 8.77 -15.60
C GLY A 271 1.23 10.12 -14.93
N LEU A 272 1.10 10.21 -13.60
CA LEU A 272 1.46 11.39 -12.84
C LEU A 272 2.95 11.36 -12.49
N PRO A 273 3.69 12.46 -12.68
CA PRO A 273 4.96 12.64 -12.03
C PRO A 273 4.75 12.72 -10.52
N VAL A 274 5.67 12.16 -9.74
CA VAL A 274 5.52 12.08 -8.29
C VAL A 274 6.63 12.85 -7.58
N ILE A 275 6.29 13.58 -6.49
CA ILE A 275 7.27 14.11 -5.55
C ILE A 275 7.05 13.40 -4.23
N THR A 276 8.05 12.67 -3.77
CA THR A 276 7.95 11.82 -2.59
C THR A 276 9.30 11.76 -1.85
N THR A 277 9.45 10.85 -0.89
CA THR A 277 10.64 10.71 -0.05
C THR A 277 11.28 9.35 -0.19
N PRO A 278 12.60 9.18 0.02
CA PRO A 278 13.28 7.89 -0.13
C PRO A 278 13.08 6.96 1.08
N VAL A 279 11.84 6.83 1.57
CA VAL A 279 11.51 5.98 2.72
C VAL A 279 10.88 4.65 2.29
N GLY A 280 11.15 3.59 3.06
CA GLY A 280 10.61 2.25 2.80
C GLY A 280 10.98 1.71 1.43
N GLY A 281 9.98 1.22 0.69
CA GLY A 281 10.15 0.69 -0.67
C GLY A 281 9.98 1.74 -1.78
N ILE A 282 9.81 3.02 -1.46
CA ILE A 282 9.62 4.08 -2.46
C ILE A 282 10.80 4.17 -3.45
N PRO A 283 12.10 4.08 -3.03
CA PRO A 283 13.22 4.14 -3.97
C PRO A 283 13.25 3.01 -5.01
N GLU A 284 12.52 1.92 -4.77
CA GLU A 284 12.38 0.84 -5.76
C GLU A 284 11.31 1.16 -6.82
N ALA A 285 10.34 2.03 -6.49
CA ALA A 285 9.31 2.51 -7.40
C ALA A 285 9.70 3.80 -8.11
N VAL A 286 10.41 4.71 -7.45
CA VAL A 286 10.73 6.05 -7.93
C VAL A 286 12.24 6.26 -7.91
N THR A 287 12.83 6.49 -9.08
CA THR A 287 14.21 6.94 -9.28
C THR A 287 14.20 8.45 -9.40
N ASP A 288 15.00 9.15 -8.59
CA ASP A 288 15.06 10.61 -8.62
C ASP A 288 15.41 11.15 -10.01
N GLY A 289 14.62 12.11 -10.49
CA GLY A 289 14.78 12.72 -11.81
C GLY A 289 14.20 11.90 -12.98
N VAL A 290 13.69 10.68 -12.78
CA VAL A 290 13.15 9.81 -13.83
C VAL A 290 11.62 9.73 -13.78
N GLU A 291 11.04 9.13 -12.76
CA GLU A 291 9.59 9.02 -12.57
C GLU A 291 9.01 10.19 -11.77
N GLY A 292 9.87 11.02 -11.23
CA GLY A 292 9.55 12.17 -10.38
C GLY A 292 10.75 12.58 -9.54
N PHE A 293 10.52 13.17 -8.37
CA PHE A 293 11.58 13.64 -7.49
C PHE A 293 11.52 12.99 -6.11
N LEU A 294 12.70 12.68 -5.56
CA LEU A 294 12.89 12.25 -4.19
C LEU A 294 13.47 13.39 -3.36
N ILE A 295 12.78 13.78 -2.30
CA ILE A 295 13.21 14.80 -1.35
C ILE A 295 13.39 14.21 0.04
N GLN A 296 14.19 14.80 0.91
CA GLN A 296 14.27 14.32 2.29
C GLN A 296 12.98 14.62 3.06
N PRO A 297 12.52 13.73 3.96
CA PRO A 297 11.37 14.01 4.83
C PRO A 297 11.58 15.32 5.60
N GLY A 298 10.59 16.21 5.56
CA GLY A 298 10.64 17.52 6.23
C GLY A 298 11.37 18.62 5.48
N ASP A 299 11.95 18.35 4.31
CA ASP A 299 12.58 19.38 3.47
C ASP A 299 11.50 20.14 2.68
N VAL A 300 10.91 21.12 3.35
CA VAL A 300 9.87 21.99 2.78
C VAL A 300 10.41 22.82 1.61
N ALA A 301 11.66 23.27 1.68
CA ALA A 301 12.26 24.07 0.63
C ALA A 301 12.44 23.26 -0.67
N ALA A 302 13.01 22.05 -0.57
CA ALA A 302 13.09 21.13 -1.71
C ALA A 302 11.71 20.77 -2.25
N LEU A 303 10.72 20.50 -1.38
CA LEU A 303 9.36 20.20 -1.79
C LEU A 303 8.76 21.34 -2.63
N SER A 304 8.84 22.59 -2.14
CA SER A 304 8.35 23.76 -2.86
C SER A 304 9.07 23.96 -4.20
N ALA A 305 10.40 23.85 -4.22
CA ALA A 305 11.21 24.00 -5.43
C ALA A 305 10.87 22.93 -6.49
N ARG A 306 10.68 21.65 -6.09
CA ARG A 306 10.33 20.57 -7.03
C ARG A 306 8.90 20.72 -7.55
N ILE A 307 7.96 21.20 -6.74
CA ILE A 307 6.63 21.58 -7.22
C ILE A 307 6.74 22.68 -8.27
N ALA A 308 7.45 23.79 -7.98
CA ALA A 308 7.66 24.87 -8.93
C ALA A 308 8.26 24.37 -10.25
N THR A 309 9.28 23.50 -10.20
CA THR A 309 9.93 22.91 -11.39
C THR A 309 8.93 22.18 -12.28
N LEU A 310 8.08 21.28 -11.71
CA LEU A 310 7.11 20.52 -12.51
C LEU A 310 5.96 21.38 -13.04
N LEU A 311 5.57 22.42 -12.31
CA LEU A 311 4.52 23.34 -12.76
C LEU A 311 5.01 24.32 -13.83
N ALA A 312 6.30 24.64 -13.84
CA ALA A 312 6.92 25.53 -14.83
C ALA A 312 7.33 24.81 -16.13
N ASP A 313 7.55 23.49 -16.07
CA ASP A 313 7.96 22.68 -17.23
C ASP A 313 6.98 21.51 -17.46
N PRO A 314 5.87 21.73 -18.19
CA PRO A 314 4.89 20.70 -18.50
C PRO A 314 5.46 19.53 -19.29
N GLU A 315 6.49 19.77 -20.10
CA GLU A 315 7.13 18.72 -20.88
C GLU A 315 7.96 17.78 -19.99
N LEU A 316 8.68 18.32 -19.01
CA LEU A 316 9.35 17.52 -17.98
C LEU A 316 8.34 16.69 -17.18
N ALA A 317 7.24 17.32 -16.73
CA ALA A 317 6.19 16.63 -15.99
C ALA A 317 5.58 15.49 -16.83
N ARG A 318 5.33 15.69 -18.11
CA ARG A 318 4.83 14.69 -19.03
C ARG A 318 5.82 13.53 -19.21
N ARG A 319 7.11 13.82 -19.44
CA ARG A 319 8.15 12.76 -19.57
C ARG A 319 8.25 11.91 -18.31
N MET A 320 8.30 12.55 -17.13
CA MET A 320 8.33 11.84 -15.85
C MET A 320 7.08 11.00 -15.63
N GLY A 321 5.90 11.51 -15.95
CA GLY A 321 4.64 10.78 -15.85
C GLY A 321 4.59 9.56 -16.76
N GLN A 322 5.11 9.67 -17.99
CA GLN A 322 5.23 8.54 -18.91
C GLN A 322 6.20 7.47 -18.38
N ALA A 323 7.37 7.87 -17.88
CA ALA A 323 8.32 6.97 -17.24
C ALA A 323 7.70 6.27 -16.02
N ALA A 324 6.96 7.02 -15.19
CA ALA A 324 6.22 6.49 -14.04
C ALA A 324 5.22 5.38 -14.47
N ARG A 325 4.40 5.65 -15.48
CA ARG A 325 3.46 4.65 -16.00
C ARG A 325 4.18 3.42 -16.58
N GLN A 326 5.25 3.63 -17.33
CA GLN A 326 6.02 2.52 -17.90
C GLN A 326 6.62 1.63 -16.80
N LYS A 327 7.16 2.23 -15.72
CA LYS A 327 7.67 1.52 -14.55
C LYS A 327 6.57 0.70 -13.88
N ILE A 328 5.36 1.25 -13.76
CA ILE A 328 4.21 0.50 -13.21
C ILE A 328 3.86 -0.70 -14.10
N VAL A 329 3.73 -0.50 -15.41
CA VAL A 329 3.37 -1.58 -16.34
C VAL A 329 4.37 -2.72 -16.25
N SER A 330 5.66 -2.43 -16.25
CA SER A 330 6.72 -3.45 -16.26
C SER A 330 6.96 -4.14 -14.92
N THR A 331 6.71 -3.46 -13.79
CA THR A 331 7.23 -3.92 -12.48
C THR A 331 6.14 -4.09 -11.42
N PHE A 332 5.13 -3.21 -11.40
CA PHE A 332 4.15 -3.13 -10.31
C PHE A 332 2.71 -3.44 -10.77
N SER A 333 2.49 -3.70 -12.04
CA SER A 333 1.18 -4.09 -12.54
C SER A 333 0.74 -5.45 -11.97
N THR A 334 -0.56 -5.70 -11.99
CA THR A 334 -1.09 -7.03 -11.64
C THR A 334 -0.49 -8.14 -12.49
N GLN A 335 -0.19 -7.86 -13.76
CA GLN A 335 0.46 -8.80 -14.69
C GLN A 335 1.91 -9.12 -14.31
N ALA A 336 2.63 -8.15 -13.75
CA ALA A 336 4.01 -8.35 -13.30
C ALA A 336 4.10 -9.02 -11.92
N VAL A 337 3.20 -8.68 -11.00
CA VAL A 337 3.30 -9.07 -9.59
C VAL A 337 2.56 -10.36 -9.26
N LEU A 338 1.33 -10.55 -9.75
CA LEU A 338 0.53 -11.71 -9.36
C LEU A 338 1.16 -13.06 -9.71
N PRO A 339 1.83 -13.24 -10.86
CA PRO A 339 2.52 -14.50 -11.16
C PRO A 339 3.56 -14.90 -10.11
N ARG A 340 4.17 -13.93 -9.41
CA ARG A 340 5.13 -14.21 -8.32
C ARG A 340 4.42 -14.79 -7.09
N ILE A 341 3.23 -14.30 -6.75
CA ILE A 341 2.39 -14.83 -5.66
C ILE A 341 1.86 -16.21 -6.05
N GLU A 342 1.39 -16.38 -7.28
CA GLU A 342 0.87 -17.65 -7.80
C GLU A 342 1.93 -18.75 -7.81
N ARG A 343 3.19 -18.40 -8.10
CA ARG A 343 4.33 -19.31 -7.99
C ARG A 343 4.48 -19.82 -6.55
N LEU A 344 4.40 -18.93 -5.54
CA LEU A 344 4.46 -19.36 -4.14
C LEU A 344 3.28 -20.28 -3.76
N TYR A 345 2.08 -20.02 -4.30
CA TYR A 345 0.95 -20.93 -4.09
C TYR A 345 1.22 -22.31 -4.72
N ALA A 346 1.74 -22.37 -5.95
CA ALA A 346 2.07 -23.62 -6.62
C ALA A 346 3.16 -24.41 -5.88
N GLU A 347 4.23 -23.74 -5.43
CA GLU A 347 5.30 -24.34 -4.61
C GLU A 347 4.78 -24.93 -3.29
N LEU A 348 3.69 -24.38 -2.75
CA LEU A 348 3.03 -24.85 -1.53
C LEU A 348 1.83 -25.78 -1.81
N GLY A 349 1.78 -26.39 -3.01
CA GLY A 349 0.81 -27.40 -3.37
C GLY A 349 -0.56 -26.88 -3.79
N MET A 350 -0.66 -25.60 -4.16
CA MET A 350 -1.90 -24.97 -4.63
C MET A 350 -1.73 -24.43 -6.06
N PRO A 351 -1.72 -25.31 -7.09
CA PRO A 351 -1.71 -24.84 -8.48
C PRO A 351 -3.02 -24.15 -8.83
N GLY A 352 -2.95 -23.14 -9.69
CA GLY A 352 -4.14 -22.43 -10.19
C GLY A 352 -5.02 -23.31 -11.08
N ASN A 353 -6.29 -22.96 -11.21
CA ASN A 353 -7.21 -23.59 -12.15
C ASN A 353 -6.78 -23.25 -13.58
N ALA A 354 -6.28 -24.23 -14.33
CA ALA A 354 -5.79 -24.06 -15.70
C ALA A 354 -6.85 -23.51 -16.70
N ALA A 355 -8.15 -23.62 -16.37
CA ALA A 355 -9.24 -23.19 -17.23
C ALA A 355 -9.42 -21.66 -17.35
N VAL A 356 -8.83 -20.86 -16.46
CA VAL A 356 -9.02 -19.38 -16.42
C VAL A 356 -7.79 -18.65 -17.00
N ALA A 357 -6.66 -19.31 -17.16
CA ALA A 357 -5.43 -18.70 -17.67
C ALA A 357 -5.48 -18.37 -19.17
N GLY A 358 -6.42 -18.94 -19.94
CA GLY A 358 -6.54 -18.78 -21.38
C GLY A 358 -7.47 -17.65 -21.87
N ALA A 359 -8.09 -16.88 -21.00
CA ALA A 359 -9.09 -15.86 -21.37
C ALA A 359 -8.59 -14.40 -21.23
N SER A 360 -7.28 -14.19 -21.14
CA SER A 360 -6.67 -12.85 -21.01
C SER A 360 -5.48 -12.78 -21.99
N VAL A 361 -5.79 -12.77 -23.29
CA VAL A 361 -4.88 -12.33 -24.37
C VAL A 361 -5.56 -11.21 -25.12
#